data_b1d6c240d2c04112ba592456bd795824
#
_entry.id   b1d6c240d2c04112ba592456bd795824
#
_cell.length_a   1.000
_cell.length_b   1.000
_cell.length_c   1.000
_cell.angle_alpha   90.00
_cell.angle_beta   90.00
_cell.angle_gamma   90.00
#
_symmetry.space_group_name_H-M   'P 1'
#
loop_
_entity.id
_entity.type
_entity.pdbx_description
1 polymer ?
#
loop_
_entity_poly.entity_id
_entity_poly.type
_entity_poly.pdbx_seq_one_letter_code
_entity_poly.pdbx_strand_id
1 'polypeptide(L)'
;MTLLKYPRTPHLQGSGLAPDDKETVPYSRLTGRLIVVEEKLDGANVGISFEQGLLHLQSRGHYLNLEQSGGRERQFNYFKLWAKTHETTLYAVLGERYVMYGEWLYAKHSVFYDALPHWLCEFDVYDREAACFLDTAARLALLADAPIVSVPVLYQGTAPKSLKGLQALVQPSLAKSAAWKNSFATACQRAQLDEALCWQQTDHADVSEGLYIKVEENGQVVARYKWVRSGFVQTIVDSGSHHSERPIVVNALRAQVDIYAPEINKQWLQAACGGEQ
;
A
#
# COMPACT_ATOMS: atom_id res chain seq x y z
N MET A 1 20.50 10.97 -12.20
CA MET A 1 19.37 10.01 -12.13
C MET A 1 18.02 10.74 -12.16
N THR A 2 17.08 10.31 -12.99
CA THR A 2 15.71 10.85 -13.01
C THR A 2 14.81 10.00 -12.12
N LEU A 3 14.12 10.61 -11.16
CA LEU A 3 13.16 9.92 -10.30
C LEU A 3 12.02 9.32 -11.14
N LEU A 4 11.91 8.01 -11.15
CA LEU A 4 10.77 7.32 -11.76
C LEU A 4 9.60 7.34 -10.77
N LYS A 5 8.73 8.34 -10.90
CA LYS A 5 7.58 8.51 -10.02
C LYS A 5 6.51 7.49 -10.33
N TYR A 6 5.90 6.90 -9.28
CA TYR A 6 4.71 6.11 -9.48
C TYR A 6 3.60 6.96 -10.12
N PRO A 7 2.97 6.49 -11.22
CA PRO A 7 1.99 7.29 -11.94
C PRO A 7 0.75 7.58 -11.11
N ARG A 8 0.10 8.71 -11.40
CA ARG A 8 -1.18 9.05 -10.77
C ARG A 8 -2.25 8.07 -11.21
N THR A 9 -2.98 7.48 -10.26
CA THR A 9 -4.04 6.53 -10.53
C THR A 9 -5.39 7.24 -10.56
N PRO A 10 -6.12 7.21 -11.69
CA PRO A 10 -7.43 7.84 -11.79
C PRO A 10 -8.46 7.14 -10.90
N HIS A 11 -9.43 7.92 -10.43
CA HIS A 11 -10.57 7.40 -9.70
C HIS A 11 -11.58 6.73 -10.64
N LEU A 12 -12.13 5.61 -10.21
CA LEU A 12 -13.25 5.00 -10.90
C LEU A 12 -14.56 5.70 -10.50
N GLN A 13 -15.52 5.70 -11.38
CA GLN A 13 -16.89 6.21 -11.16
C GLN A 13 -17.43 5.79 -9.79
N GLY A 14 -18.07 6.72 -9.07
CA GLY A 14 -18.62 6.48 -7.74
C GLY A 14 -17.59 6.38 -6.60
N SER A 15 -16.32 6.64 -6.89
CA SER A 15 -15.29 6.81 -5.88
C SER A 15 -15.48 8.11 -5.12
N GLY A 16 -15.20 8.11 -3.81
CA GLY A 16 -14.99 9.34 -3.05
C GLY A 16 -13.82 10.12 -3.61
N LEU A 17 -13.97 11.43 -3.74
CA LEU A 17 -12.95 12.33 -4.27
C LEU A 17 -12.51 13.31 -3.18
N ALA A 18 -11.20 13.40 -2.97
CA ALA A 18 -10.64 14.51 -2.21
C ALA A 18 -10.80 15.82 -3.00
N PRO A 19 -10.79 16.99 -2.36
CA PRO A 19 -11.01 18.28 -3.02
C PRO A 19 -10.14 18.54 -4.26
N ASP A 20 -8.94 17.97 -4.27
CA ASP A 20 -7.96 18.12 -5.36
C ASP A 20 -8.05 17.03 -6.44
N ASP A 21 -8.86 15.99 -6.24
CA ASP A 21 -9.06 14.90 -7.20
C ASP A 21 -10.28 15.20 -8.08
N LYS A 22 -10.05 15.45 -9.37
CA LYS A 22 -11.13 15.87 -10.30
C LYS A 22 -11.44 14.82 -11.37
N GLU A 23 -10.57 13.85 -11.59
CA GLU A 23 -10.72 12.89 -12.68
C GLU A 23 -11.37 11.60 -12.22
N THR A 24 -12.53 11.30 -12.79
CA THR A 24 -13.18 9.99 -12.68
C THR A 24 -13.30 9.34 -14.05
N VAL A 25 -13.12 8.03 -14.08
CA VAL A 25 -13.29 7.21 -15.28
C VAL A 25 -14.58 6.41 -15.15
N PRO A 26 -15.38 6.27 -16.23
CA PRO A 26 -16.60 5.49 -16.17
C PRO A 26 -16.31 4.00 -15.93
N TYR A 27 -17.23 3.34 -15.22
CA TYR A 27 -17.14 1.90 -14.93
C TYR A 27 -17.04 1.03 -16.18
N SER A 28 -17.60 1.48 -17.29
CA SER A 28 -17.54 0.79 -18.58
C SER A 28 -16.12 0.48 -19.08
N ARG A 29 -15.11 1.17 -18.56
CA ARG A 29 -13.69 0.88 -18.85
C ARG A 29 -13.23 -0.49 -18.34
N LEU A 30 -13.94 -1.07 -17.38
CA LEU A 30 -13.67 -2.40 -16.83
C LEU A 30 -14.53 -3.50 -17.46
N THR A 31 -15.61 -3.16 -18.15
CA THR A 31 -16.59 -4.14 -18.65
C THR A 31 -15.93 -5.18 -19.55
N GLY A 32 -16.05 -6.46 -19.16
CA GLY A 32 -15.49 -7.59 -19.90
C GLY A 32 -13.96 -7.76 -19.81
N ARG A 33 -13.26 -6.89 -19.06
CA ARG A 33 -11.81 -6.97 -18.87
C ARG A 33 -11.46 -7.93 -17.73
N LEU A 34 -10.31 -8.57 -17.85
CA LEU A 34 -9.69 -9.27 -16.73
C LEU A 34 -9.07 -8.25 -15.79
N ILE A 35 -9.40 -8.34 -14.51
CA ILE A 35 -8.91 -7.43 -13.47
C ILE A 35 -8.35 -8.20 -12.29
N VAL A 36 -7.41 -7.56 -11.61
CA VAL A 36 -6.99 -7.89 -10.25
C VAL A 36 -7.40 -6.73 -9.35
N VAL A 37 -8.03 -7.04 -8.25
CA VAL A 37 -8.44 -6.06 -7.24
C VAL A 37 -7.68 -6.33 -5.95
N GLU A 38 -6.98 -5.34 -5.48
CA GLU A 38 -6.17 -5.36 -4.27
C GLU A 38 -6.79 -4.49 -3.18
N GLU A 39 -6.54 -4.81 -1.91
CA GLU A 39 -6.88 -3.93 -0.82
C GLU A 39 -6.06 -2.64 -0.93
N LYS A 40 -6.75 -1.51 -0.94
CA LYS A 40 -6.07 -0.22 -0.88
C LYS A 40 -5.72 0.11 0.55
N LEU A 41 -4.44 -0.04 0.89
CA LEU A 41 -3.88 0.34 2.18
C LEU A 41 -3.55 1.85 2.20
N ASP A 42 -3.70 2.47 3.37
CA ASP A 42 -3.51 3.91 3.59
C ASP A 42 -2.17 4.17 4.30
N GLY A 43 -1.18 4.58 3.55
CA GLY A 43 0.17 4.88 4.02
C GLY A 43 0.92 5.82 3.07
N ALA A 44 2.24 5.74 3.08
CA ALA A 44 3.09 6.51 2.19
C ALA A 44 3.59 5.67 1.01
N ASN A 45 3.34 6.15 -0.21
CA ASN A 45 3.94 5.54 -1.40
C ASN A 45 5.46 5.64 -1.34
N VAL A 46 6.13 4.49 -1.49
CA VAL A 46 7.60 4.38 -1.55
C VAL A 46 8.03 3.55 -2.75
N GLY A 47 9.30 3.69 -3.12
CA GLY A 47 9.92 2.85 -4.15
C GLY A 47 11.33 2.45 -3.78
N ILE A 48 11.75 1.29 -4.30
CA ILE A 48 13.10 0.73 -4.20
C ILE A 48 13.63 0.48 -5.59
N SER A 49 14.83 0.94 -5.86
CA SER A 49 15.52 0.71 -7.12
C SER A 49 17.03 0.72 -6.93
N PHE A 50 17.76 0.26 -7.94
CA PHE A 50 19.21 0.31 -7.98
C PHE A 50 19.67 1.01 -9.23
N GLU A 51 20.83 1.69 -9.14
CA GLU A 51 21.54 2.27 -10.25
C GLU A 51 23.04 2.26 -9.95
N GLN A 52 23.85 1.75 -10.89
CA GLN A 52 25.29 1.53 -10.71
C GLN A 52 25.62 0.72 -9.44
N GLY A 53 24.78 -0.26 -9.12
CA GLY A 53 24.88 -1.10 -7.92
C GLY A 53 24.49 -0.41 -6.61
N LEU A 54 24.06 0.85 -6.62
CA LEU A 54 23.69 1.60 -5.42
C LEU A 54 22.19 1.55 -5.17
N LEU A 55 21.82 1.34 -3.90
CA LEU A 55 20.44 1.38 -3.43
C LEU A 55 19.87 2.79 -3.47
N HIS A 56 18.70 2.94 -4.05
CA HIS A 56 17.91 4.16 -4.05
C HIS A 56 16.53 3.90 -3.47
N LEU A 57 16.19 4.64 -2.43
CA LEU A 57 14.85 4.67 -1.84
C LEU A 57 14.17 5.98 -2.21
N GLN A 58 12.89 5.92 -2.52
CA GLN A 58 12.10 7.11 -2.85
C GLN A 58 10.77 7.13 -2.10
N SER A 59 10.32 8.34 -1.82
CA SER A 59 8.92 8.65 -1.56
C SER A 59 8.23 9.01 -2.88
N ARG A 60 6.96 9.34 -2.85
CA ARG A 60 6.21 9.75 -4.04
C ARG A 60 6.85 10.91 -4.82
N GLY A 61 7.55 11.83 -4.13
CA GLY A 61 8.01 13.09 -4.69
C GLY A 61 9.52 13.25 -4.82
N HIS A 62 10.30 12.52 -4.06
CA HIS A 62 11.76 12.70 -3.98
C HIS A 62 12.47 11.42 -3.55
N TYR A 63 13.77 11.34 -3.81
CA TYR A 63 14.65 10.33 -3.22
C TYR A 63 14.84 10.59 -1.73
N LEU A 64 14.80 9.53 -0.93
CA LEU A 64 15.08 9.60 0.51
C LEU A 64 16.59 9.69 0.74
N ASN A 65 16.98 10.54 1.68
CA ASN A 65 18.38 10.62 2.08
C ASN A 65 18.75 9.47 3.01
N LEU A 66 19.57 8.53 2.53
CA LEU A 66 19.93 7.32 3.28
C LEU A 66 20.89 7.61 4.45
N GLU A 67 21.58 8.74 4.43
CA GLU A 67 22.55 9.13 5.47
C GLU A 67 21.91 9.96 6.59
N GLN A 68 20.68 10.44 6.40
CA GLN A 68 19.97 11.23 7.40
C GLN A 68 18.84 10.44 8.03
N SER A 69 18.76 10.55 9.35
CA SER A 69 17.60 10.10 10.14
C SER A 69 16.89 11.29 10.76
N GLY A 70 15.56 11.26 10.80
CA GLY A 70 14.76 12.32 11.44
C GLY A 70 14.21 13.39 10.48
N GLY A 71 13.84 14.55 11.02
CA GLY A 71 13.26 15.65 10.26
C GLY A 71 11.95 15.26 9.55
N ARG A 72 11.77 15.75 8.32
CA ARG A 72 10.58 15.47 7.50
C ARG A 72 10.48 14.02 7.05
N GLU A 73 11.61 13.29 7.04
CA GLU A 73 11.68 11.89 6.64
C GLU A 73 11.61 10.91 7.82
N ARG A 74 11.33 11.36 9.05
CA ARG A 74 11.34 10.53 10.26
C ARG A 74 10.48 9.26 10.16
N GLN A 75 9.37 9.29 9.44
CA GLN A 75 8.53 8.11 9.24
C GLN A 75 9.20 7.02 8.41
N PHE A 76 10.21 7.35 7.60
CA PHE A 76 10.92 6.41 6.73
C PHE A 76 12.21 5.84 7.36
N ASN A 77 12.55 6.20 8.61
CA ASN A 77 13.80 5.74 9.22
C ASN A 77 13.89 4.21 9.28
N TYR A 78 12.80 3.53 9.68
CA TYR A 78 12.76 2.06 9.69
C TYR A 78 12.74 1.46 8.28
N PHE A 79 12.17 2.15 7.30
CA PHE A 79 12.22 1.74 5.90
C PHE A 79 13.66 1.76 5.36
N LYS A 80 14.39 2.85 5.65
CA LYS A 80 15.80 2.98 5.26
C LYS A 80 16.67 1.89 5.90
N LEU A 81 16.47 1.65 7.21
CA LEU A 81 17.20 0.62 7.93
C LEU A 81 16.90 -0.77 7.38
N TRP A 82 15.63 -1.11 7.20
CA TRP A 82 15.19 -2.39 6.66
C TRP A 82 15.75 -2.63 5.25
N ALA A 83 15.65 -1.63 4.37
CA ALA A 83 16.14 -1.75 3.00
C ALA A 83 17.68 -1.92 2.94
N LYS A 84 18.44 -1.20 3.78
CA LYS A 84 19.88 -1.39 3.91
C LYS A 84 20.26 -2.78 4.43
N THR A 85 19.49 -3.33 5.38
CA THR A 85 19.71 -4.68 5.91
C THR A 85 19.50 -5.75 4.83
N HIS A 86 18.56 -5.53 3.93
CA HIS A 86 18.23 -6.45 2.85
C HIS A 86 18.82 -6.07 1.47
N GLU A 87 19.75 -5.11 1.43
CA GLU A 87 20.27 -4.52 0.19
C GLU A 87 20.75 -5.56 -0.82
N THR A 88 21.55 -6.53 -0.35
CA THR A 88 22.08 -7.61 -1.20
C THR A 88 20.97 -8.48 -1.80
N THR A 89 19.98 -8.87 -0.99
CA THR A 89 18.85 -9.68 -1.45
C THR A 89 17.97 -8.90 -2.41
N LEU A 90 17.68 -7.63 -2.09
CA LEU A 90 16.91 -6.74 -2.96
C LEU A 90 17.62 -6.53 -4.29
N TYR A 91 18.95 -6.34 -4.30
CA TYR A 91 19.73 -6.22 -5.53
C TYR A 91 19.69 -7.50 -6.36
N ALA A 92 19.81 -8.66 -5.71
CA ALA A 92 19.75 -9.95 -6.41
C ALA A 92 18.41 -10.18 -7.13
N VAL A 93 17.31 -9.64 -6.59
CA VAL A 93 15.96 -9.79 -7.17
C VAL A 93 15.65 -8.69 -8.17
N LEU A 94 15.92 -7.42 -7.82
CA LEU A 94 15.51 -6.27 -8.64
C LEU A 94 16.55 -5.91 -9.70
N GLY A 95 17.83 -6.12 -9.41
CA GLY A 95 18.92 -5.61 -10.24
C GLY A 95 18.73 -4.13 -10.56
N GLU A 96 19.25 -3.69 -11.69
CA GLU A 96 19.04 -2.32 -12.21
C GLU A 96 17.79 -2.24 -13.11
N ARG A 97 17.20 -3.40 -13.42
CA ARG A 97 16.06 -3.53 -14.32
C ARG A 97 14.75 -3.11 -13.67
N TYR A 98 14.51 -3.51 -12.43
CA TYR A 98 13.21 -3.34 -11.81
C TYR A 98 13.18 -2.18 -10.82
N VAL A 99 12.03 -1.48 -10.79
CA VAL A 99 11.67 -0.54 -9.74
C VAL A 99 10.46 -1.09 -9.02
N MET A 100 10.60 -1.40 -7.74
CA MET A 100 9.52 -1.90 -6.90
C MET A 100 8.85 -0.74 -6.18
N TYR A 101 7.52 -0.72 -6.16
CA TYR A 101 6.71 0.24 -5.43
C TYR A 101 5.89 -0.45 -4.35
N GLY A 102 5.71 0.24 -3.24
CA GLY A 102 4.94 -0.27 -2.11
C GLY A 102 4.32 0.85 -1.29
N GLU A 103 3.47 0.45 -0.35
CA GLU A 103 2.92 1.31 0.67
C GLU A 103 3.69 1.12 1.96
N TRP A 104 4.24 2.21 2.51
CA TRP A 104 4.93 2.24 3.79
C TRP A 104 3.94 2.61 4.89
N LEU A 105 3.68 1.68 5.78
CA LEU A 105 2.58 1.69 6.74
C LEU A 105 3.03 1.91 8.19
N TYR A 106 4.27 2.33 8.43
CA TYR A 106 4.78 2.57 9.79
C TYR A 106 3.97 3.64 10.53
N ALA A 107 3.80 4.80 9.92
CA ALA A 107 3.02 5.89 10.48
C ALA A 107 1.55 5.78 10.06
N LYS A 108 0.63 5.87 11.02
CA LYS A 108 -0.78 6.02 10.72
C LYS A 108 -1.01 7.30 9.91
N HIS A 109 -1.71 7.19 8.80
CA HIS A 109 -2.24 8.34 8.07
C HIS A 109 -3.67 8.64 8.53
N SER A 110 -4.67 8.06 7.90
CA SER A 110 -6.07 8.15 8.34
C SER A 110 -6.60 6.81 8.85
N VAL A 111 -6.06 5.67 8.37
CA VAL A 111 -6.41 4.35 8.90
C VAL A 111 -5.35 3.90 9.89
N PHE A 112 -5.80 3.38 11.04
CA PHE A 112 -4.92 2.68 11.97
C PHE A 112 -5.02 1.18 11.73
N TYR A 113 -3.86 0.54 11.63
CA TYR A 113 -3.70 -0.90 11.47
C TYR A 113 -3.03 -1.50 12.70
N ASP A 114 -3.53 -2.64 13.17
CA ASP A 114 -2.96 -3.36 14.32
C ASP A 114 -2.59 -4.82 14.02
N ALA A 115 -2.77 -5.24 12.77
CA ALA A 115 -2.51 -6.61 12.34
C ALA A 115 -1.72 -6.67 11.02
N LEU A 116 -0.81 -5.72 10.80
CA LEU A 116 0.04 -5.71 9.62
C LEU A 116 1.02 -6.88 9.61
N PRO A 117 1.23 -7.55 8.47
CA PRO A 117 2.28 -8.56 8.33
C PRO A 117 3.67 -7.93 8.20
N HIS A 118 3.73 -6.71 7.68
CA HIS A 118 4.95 -5.91 7.51
C HIS A 118 4.58 -4.43 7.35
N TRP A 119 5.49 -3.51 7.68
CA TRP A 119 5.26 -2.09 7.41
C TRP A 119 5.44 -1.71 5.94
N LEU A 120 6.14 -2.50 5.15
CA LEU A 120 6.20 -2.35 3.70
C LEU A 120 5.30 -3.41 3.06
N CYS A 121 4.27 -2.97 2.33
CA CYS A 121 3.45 -3.83 1.49
C CYS A 121 3.64 -3.42 0.03
N GLU A 122 4.31 -4.28 -0.74
CA GLU A 122 4.57 -4.07 -2.15
C GLU A 122 3.27 -4.20 -2.96
N PHE A 123 3.10 -3.39 -4.00
CA PHE A 123 1.92 -3.46 -4.85
C PHE A 123 2.21 -3.41 -6.36
N ASP A 124 3.36 -2.92 -6.82
CA ASP A 124 3.72 -2.88 -8.24
C ASP A 124 5.22 -2.96 -8.47
N VAL A 125 5.62 -3.61 -9.56
CA VAL A 125 6.99 -3.63 -10.07
C VAL A 125 7.00 -3.13 -11.50
N TYR A 126 7.81 -2.12 -11.77
CA TYR A 126 8.05 -1.58 -13.10
C TYR A 126 9.32 -2.17 -13.71
N ASP A 127 9.20 -2.71 -14.91
CA ASP A 127 10.31 -3.19 -15.73
C ASP A 127 10.82 -2.05 -16.62
N ARG A 128 12.04 -1.59 -16.37
CA ARG A 128 12.67 -0.50 -17.14
C ARG A 128 13.01 -0.91 -18.57
N GLU A 129 13.31 -2.19 -18.81
CA GLU A 129 13.66 -2.69 -20.15
C GLU A 129 12.40 -2.85 -21.01
N ALA A 130 11.34 -3.43 -20.45
CA ALA A 130 10.07 -3.59 -21.13
C ALA A 130 9.22 -2.31 -21.13
N ALA A 131 9.60 -1.31 -20.33
CA ALA A 131 8.88 -0.06 -20.12
C ALA A 131 7.40 -0.26 -19.71
N CYS A 132 7.13 -1.28 -18.90
CA CYS A 132 5.79 -1.62 -18.42
C CYS A 132 5.79 -2.05 -16.96
N PHE A 133 4.61 -2.10 -16.34
CA PHE A 133 4.43 -2.72 -15.03
C PHE A 133 4.09 -4.19 -15.22
N LEU A 134 4.73 -5.06 -14.46
CA LEU A 134 4.46 -6.48 -14.44
C LEU A 134 3.02 -6.74 -13.98
N ASP A 135 2.39 -7.77 -14.54
CA ASP A 135 1.13 -8.27 -13.98
C ASP A 135 1.36 -8.91 -12.60
N THR A 136 0.27 -9.22 -11.91
CA THR A 136 0.33 -9.77 -10.55
C THR A 136 1.07 -11.11 -10.50
N ALA A 137 0.91 -11.98 -11.50
CA ALA A 137 1.57 -13.30 -11.54
C ALA A 137 3.09 -13.15 -11.69
N ALA A 138 3.55 -12.34 -12.65
CA ALA A 138 4.97 -12.10 -12.90
C ALA A 138 5.64 -11.38 -11.71
N ARG A 139 4.94 -10.41 -11.11
CA ARG A 139 5.37 -9.68 -9.91
C ARG A 139 5.58 -10.60 -8.71
N LEU A 140 4.59 -11.44 -8.39
CA LEU A 140 4.66 -12.38 -7.29
C LEU A 140 5.73 -13.45 -7.52
N ALA A 141 5.91 -13.92 -8.75
CA ALA A 141 6.97 -14.86 -9.11
C ALA A 141 8.37 -14.23 -8.93
N LEU A 142 8.56 -12.98 -9.38
CA LEU A 142 9.82 -12.25 -9.22
C LEU A 142 10.19 -12.08 -7.73
N LEU A 143 9.21 -11.82 -6.88
CA LEU A 143 9.42 -11.51 -5.47
C LEU A 143 9.32 -12.73 -4.54
N ALA A 144 9.14 -13.95 -5.08
CA ALA A 144 8.83 -15.16 -4.30
C ALA A 144 9.86 -15.48 -3.19
N ASP A 145 11.13 -15.21 -3.46
CA ASP A 145 12.24 -15.48 -2.54
C ASP A 145 12.78 -14.20 -1.86
N ALA A 146 12.12 -13.05 -2.08
CA ALA A 146 12.49 -11.80 -1.45
C ALA A 146 11.81 -11.62 -0.08
N PRO A 147 12.41 -10.85 0.85
CA PRO A 147 11.78 -10.52 2.14
C PRO A 147 10.70 -9.44 1.96
N ILE A 148 9.83 -9.62 0.97
CA ILE A 148 8.81 -8.65 0.55
C ILE A 148 7.43 -9.22 0.83
N VAL A 149 6.56 -8.40 1.42
CA VAL A 149 5.13 -8.68 1.56
C VAL A 149 4.39 -7.87 0.51
N SER A 150 3.58 -8.53 -0.32
CA SER A 150 2.70 -7.85 -1.28
C SER A 150 1.34 -7.55 -0.66
N VAL A 151 0.66 -6.50 -1.14
CA VAL A 151 -0.73 -6.21 -0.74
C VAL A 151 -1.65 -7.39 -1.06
N PRO A 152 -2.71 -7.62 -0.25
CA PRO A 152 -3.61 -8.74 -0.50
C PRO A 152 -4.44 -8.54 -1.75
N VAL A 153 -4.53 -9.59 -2.57
CA VAL A 153 -5.46 -9.68 -3.71
C VAL A 153 -6.83 -10.11 -3.18
N LEU A 154 -7.83 -9.27 -3.38
CA LEU A 154 -9.21 -9.51 -2.94
C LEU A 154 -10.04 -10.21 -4.02
N TYR A 155 -9.69 -10.00 -5.29
CA TYR A 155 -10.40 -10.59 -6.43
C TYR A 155 -9.50 -10.65 -7.66
N GLN A 156 -9.63 -11.73 -8.42
CA GLN A 156 -9.00 -11.88 -9.73
C GLN A 156 -9.98 -12.56 -10.68
N GLY A 157 -10.22 -11.96 -11.84
CA GLY A 157 -11.14 -12.52 -12.85
C GLY A 157 -11.75 -11.45 -13.74
N THR A 158 -12.81 -11.82 -14.47
CA THR A 158 -13.56 -10.84 -15.26
C THR A 158 -14.24 -9.82 -14.35
N ALA A 159 -14.12 -8.53 -14.69
CA ALA A 159 -14.73 -7.46 -13.90
C ALA A 159 -16.21 -7.74 -13.59
N PRO A 160 -16.67 -7.49 -12.36
CA PRO A 160 -18.07 -7.64 -12.00
C PRO A 160 -19.00 -6.93 -12.98
N LYS A 161 -20.20 -7.43 -13.21
CA LYS A 161 -21.15 -6.87 -14.19
C LYS A 161 -21.60 -5.44 -13.86
N SER A 162 -21.39 -4.99 -12.62
CA SER A 162 -21.82 -3.66 -12.17
C SER A 162 -20.85 -3.05 -11.16
N LEU A 163 -20.87 -1.72 -11.07
CA LEU A 163 -20.12 -0.98 -10.04
C LEU A 163 -20.46 -1.46 -8.62
N LYS A 164 -21.76 -1.77 -8.36
CA LYS A 164 -22.19 -2.32 -7.06
C LYS A 164 -21.51 -3.66 -6.75
N GLY A 165 -21.33 -4.51 -7.76
CA GLY A 165 -20.60 -5.77 -7.60
C GLY A 165 -19.11 -5.54 -7.27
N LEU A 166 -18.49 -4.54 -7.89
CA LEU A 166 -17.11 -4.16 -7.53
C LEU A 166 -17.04 -3.61 -6.09
N GLN A 167 -17.96 -2.72 -5.72
CA GLN A 167 -18.01 -2.13 -4.38
C GLN A 167 -18.20 -3.17 -3.27
N ALA A 168 -18.90 -4.28 -3.56
CA ALA A 168 -19.09 -5.39 -2.63
C ALA A 168 -17.75 -6.12 -2.29
N LEU A 169 -16.68 -5.90 -3.04
CA LEU A 169 -15.35 -6.42 -2.71
C LEU A 169 -14.67 -5.64 -1.59
N VAL A 170 -15.20 -4.49 -1.17
CA VAL A 170 -14.72 -3.79 0.02
C VAL A 170 -15.15 -4.61 1.25
N GLN A 171 -14.18 -5.20 1.91
CA GLN A 171 -14.34 -6.10 3.05
C GLN A 171 -13.65 -5.53 4.29
N PRO A 172 -13.86 -6.09 5.49
CA PRO A 172 -13.03 -5.78 6.64
C PRO A 172 -11.56 -5.91 6.27
N SER A 173 -10.75 -4.89 6.64
CA SER A 173 -9.33 -4.88 6.32
C SER A 173 -8.62 -6.07 6.95
N LEU A 174 -7.83 -6.80 6.17
CA LEU A 174 -6.99 -7.90 6.67
C LEU A 174 -5.86 -7.42 7.60
N ALA A 175 -5.60 -6.12 7.61
CA ALA A 175 -4.62 -5.46 8.48
C ALA A 175 -5.21 -4.93 9.80
N LYS A 176 -6.51 -5.21 10.07
CA LYS A 176 -7.18 -4.85 11.32
C LYS A 176 -7.66 -6.10 12.05
N SER A 177 -7.38 -6.19 13.36
CA SER A 177 -7.99 -7.18 14.23
C SER A 177 -9.36 -6.71 14.75
N ALA A 178 -10.13 -7.62 15.33
CA ALA A 178 -11.37 -7.23 16.02
C ALA A 178 -11.13 -6.26 17.21
N ALA A 179 -9.91 -6.21 17.72
CA ALA A 179 -9.53 -5.38 18.87
C ALA A 179 -8.78 -4.09 18.46
N TRP A 180 -8.74 -3.73 17.18
CA TRP A 180 -7.91 -2.63 16.67
C TRP A 180 -8.14 -1.28 17.39
N LYS A 181 -9.36 -1.01 17.89
CA LYS A 181 -9.69 0.22 18.66
C LYS A 181 -8.94 0.27 19.98
N ASN A 182 -8.82 -0.86 20.68
CA ASN A 182 -8.05 -0.96 21.91
C ASN A 182 -6.54 -0.85 21.62
N SER A 183 -6.10 -1.46 20.52
CA SER A 183 -4.70 -1.36 20.05
C SER A 183 -4.35 0.09 19.70
N PHE A 184 -5.28 0.83 19.08
CA PHE A 184 -5.12 2.25 18.78
C PHE A 184 -4.94 3.09 20.06
N ALA A 185 -5.82 2.93 21.05
CA ALA A 185 -5.69 3.63 22.35
C ALA A 185 -4.32 3.36 22.99
N THR A 186 -3.88 2.10 23.00
CA THR A 186 -2.55 1.71 23.48
C THR A 186 -1.42 2.38 22.70
N ALA A 187 -1.54 2.49 21.37
CA ALA A 187 -0.55 3.16 20.53
C ALA A 187 -0.46 4.66 20.82
N CYS A 188 -1.59 5.34 21.03
CA CYS A 188 -1.63 6.75 21.44
C CYS A 188 -0.98 6.95 22.82
N GLN A 189 -1.28 6.10 23.80
CA GLN A 189 -0.67 6.15 25.13
C GLN A 189 0.85 5.98 25.08
N ARG A 190 1.35 5.00 24.32
CA ARG A 190 2.80 4.78 24.13
C ARG A 190 3.49 5.96 23.49
N ALA A 191 2.81 6.64 22.59
CA ALA A 191 3.31 7.83 21.92
C ALA A 191 3.13 9.11 22.75
N GLN A 192 2.47 9.04 23.91
CA GLN A 192 2.12 10.17 24.78
C GLN A 192 1.30 11.26 24.05
N LEU A 193 0.34 10.82 23.23
CA LEU A 193 -0.52 11.69 22.42
C LEU A 193 -1.93 11.75 22.99
N ASP A 194 -2.63 12.84 22.68
CA ASP A 194 -4.06 12.98 22.94
C ASP A 194 -4.85 12.00 22.08
N GLU A 195 -5.41 10.97 22.73
CA GLU A 195 -6.17 9.92 22.06
C GLU A 195 -7.41 10.48 21.35
N ALA A 196 -8.12 11.44 21.96
CA ALA A 196 -9.34 12.00 21.39
C ALA A 196 -9.03 12.76 20.09
N LEU A 197 -7.97 13.55 20.07
CA LEU A 197 -7.51 14.26 18.88
C LEU A 197 -7.06 13.26 17.79
N CYS A 198 -6.27 12.26 18.15
CA CYS A 198 -5.84 11.23 17.23
C CYS A 198 -7.02 10.43 16.66
N TRP A 199 -8.06 10.17 17.46
CA TRP A 199 -9.27 9.49 17.07
C TRP A 199 -10.06 10.28 16.03
N GLN A 200 -10.25 11.58 16.20
CA GLN A 200 -10.87 12.47 15.22
C GLN A 200 -10.17 12.43 13.84
N GLN A 201 -8.86 12.15 13.84
CA GLN A 201 -8.02 12.04 12.64
C GLN A 201 -7.93 10.60 12.11
N THR A 202 -8.82 9.70 12.55
CA THR A 202 -8.78 8.28 12.21
C THR A 202 -10.08 7.85 11.56
N ASP A 203 -9.99 7.03 10.51
CA ASP A 203 -11.16 6.36 9.93
C ASP A 203 -11.66 5.27 10.88
N HIS A 204 -12.89 5.41 11.34
CA HIS A 204 -13.48 4.52 12.35
C HIS A 204 -14.04 3.21 11.79
N ALA A 205 -14.03 3.03 10.46
CA ALA A 205 -14.55 1.85 9.82
C ALA A 205 -13.62 0.64 9.98
N ASP A 206 -14.20 -0.55 10.07
CA ASP A 206 -13.42 -1.80 10.11
C ASP A 206 -12.93 -2.22 8.72
N VAL A 207 -13.55 -1.69 7.66
CA VAL A 207 -13.25 -2.02 6.26
C VAL A 207 -12.04 -1.23 5.71
N SER A 208 -11.49 -1.70 4.60
CA SER A 208 -10.40 -1.03 3.89
C SER A 208 -10.74 0.39 3.43
N GLU A 209 -9.74 1.23 3.16
CA GLU A 209 -9.91 2.56 2.53
C GLU A 209 -10.73 2.46 1.24
N GLY A 210 -10.47 1.42 0.48
CA GLY A 210 -11.07 1.18 -0.82
C GLY A 210 -10.37 0.06 -1.56
N LEU A 211 -10.45 0.12 -2.88
CA LEU A 211 -9.94 -0.88 -3.80
C LEU A 211 -8.89 -0.26 -4.74
N TYR A 212 -7.84 -1.03 -5.02
CA TYR A 212 -6.92 -0.77 -6.09
C TYR A 212 -7.17 -1.78 -7.21
N ILE A 213 -7.45 -1.32 -8.42
CA ILE A 213 -7.90 -2.16 -9.53
C ILE A 213 -6.87 -2.10 -10.65
N LYS A 214 -6.36 -3.24 -11.05
CA LYS A 214 -5.45 -3.42 -12.19
C LYS A 214 -6.17 -4.13 -13.31
N VAL A 215 -5.99 -3.66 -14.52
CA VAL A 215 -6.37 -4.39 -15.75
C VAL A 215 -5.11 -5.01 -16.30
N GLU A 216 -5.09 -6.33 -16.39
CA GLU A 216 -3.90 -7.09 -16.76
C GLU A 216 -4.11 -7.81 -18.08
N GLU A 217 -3.13 -7.65 -19.00
CA GLU A 217 -3.14 -8.29 -20.33
C GLU A 217 -1.71 -8.62 -20.75
N ASN A 218 -1.49 -9.81 -21.25
CA ASN A 218 -0.20 -10.25 -21.83
C ASN A 218 1.00 -10.06 -20.87
N GLY A 219 0.84 -10.39 -19.60
CA GLY A 219 1.92 -10.31 -18.60
C GLY A 219 2.20 -8.91 -18.06
N GLN A 220 1.34 -7.93 -18.33
CA GLN A 220 1.54 -6.55 -17.90
C GLN A 220 0.25 -5.87 -17.43
N VAL A 221 0.41 -4.85 -16.58
CA VAL A 221 -0.68 -3.96 -16.18
C VAL A 221 -0.88 -2.90 -17.27
N VAL A 222 -2.01 -2.95 -17.98
CA VAL A 222 -2.34 -2.02 -19.08
C VAL A 222 -3.17 -0.82 -18.61
N ALA A 223 -3.86 -0.94 -17.48
CA ALA A 223 -4.59 0.19 -16.87
C ALA A 223 -4.71 -0.02 -15.35
N ARG A 224 -4.87 1.09 -14.63
CA ARG A 224 -5.05 1.10 -13.17
C ARG A 224 -6.13 2.08 -12.80
N TYR A 225 -6.90 1.73 -11.77
CA TYR A 225 -7.94 2.56 -11.20
C TYR A 225 -7.93 2.42 -9.67
N LYS A 226 -8.45 3.43 -8.98
CA LYS A 226 -8.74 3.34 -7.55
C LYS A 226 -10.21 3.65 -7.31
N TRP A 227 -10.78 2.97 -6.34
CA TRP A 227 -12.10 3.29 -5.82
C TRP A 227 -11.99 3.46 -4.31
N VAL A 228 -12.33 4.64 -3.80
CA VAL A 228 -12.19 5.04 -2.40
C VAL A 228 -13.56 5.24 -1.80
N ARG A 229 -13.78 4.79 -0.58
CA ARG A 229 -15.03 5.00 0.15
C ARG A 229 -15.26 6.49 0.43
N SER A 230 -16.50 6.96 0.27
CA SER A 230 -16.86 8.34 0.60
C SER A 230 -16.65 8.67 2.09
N GLY A 231 -16.95 7.71 2.98
CA GLY A 231 -16.71 7.87 4.42
C GLY A 231 -15.24 8.05 4.79
N PHE A 232 -14.30 7.38 4.08
CA PHE A 232 -12.88 7.60 4.27
C PHE A 232 -12.46 9.00 3.84
N VAL A 233 -12.94 9.47 2.69
CA VAL A 233 -12.65 10.84 2.22
C VAL A 233 -13.18 11.89 3.20
N GLN A 234 -14.38 11.66 3.76
CA GLN A 234 -14.93 12.54 4.79
C GLN A 234 -14.02 12.65 6.01
N THR A 235 -13.46 11.52 6.48
CA THR A 235 -12.47 11.52 7.56
C THR A 235 -11.26 12.41 7.23
N ILE A 236 -10.75 12.36 6.00
CA ILE A 236 -9.63 13.22 5.59
C ILE A 236 -10.03 14.70 5.66
N VAL A 237 -11.21 15.06 5.17
CA VAL A 237 -11.72 16.44 5.18
C VAL A 237 -11.90 16.94 6.62
N ASP A 238 -12.52 16.12 7.47
CA ASP A 238 -12.85 16.49 8.86
C ASP A 238 -11.60 16.56 9.76
N SER A 239 -10.52 15.90 9.38
CA SER A 239 -9.27 15.87 10.16
C SER A 239 -8.54 17.22 10.24
N GLY A 240 -8.84 18.17 9.34
CA GLY A 240 -8.34 19.55 9.39
C GLY A 240 -6.83 19.74 9.18
N SER A 241 -6.05 18.66 9.02
CA SER A 241 -4.60 18.72 8.84
C SER A 241 -4.10 17.59 7.93
N HIS A 242 -3.00 17.84 7.23
CA HIS A 242 -2.34 16.79 6.45
C HIS A 242 -1.60 15.81 7.37
N HIS A 243 -1.61 14.50 7.03
CA HIS A 243 -0.99 13.46 7.88
C HIS A 243 0.51 13.73 8.17
N SER A 244 1.24 14.35 7.24
CA SER A 244 2.66 14.68 7.43
C SER A 244 2.94 15.72 8.53
N GLU A 245 1.93 16.47 8.93
CA GLU A 245 2.02 17.49 9.98
C GLU A 245 1.65 16.94 11.35
N ARG A 246 1.08 15.74 11.39
CA ARG A 246 0.62 15.09 12.62
C ARG A 246 1.76 14.39 13.36
N PRO A 247 1.66 14.23 14.67
CA PRO A 247 2.50 13.29 15.41
C PRO A 247 2.35 11.87 14.87
N ILE A 248 3.42 11.09 14.93
CA ILE A 248 3.39 9.71 14.47
C ILE A 248 2.70 8.83 15.53
N VAL A 249 1.57 8.25 15.16
CA VAL A 249 1.01 7.06 15.80
C VAL A 249 1.49 5.87 14.99
N VAL A 250 2.20 4.94 15.62
CA VAL A 250 2.79 3.80 14.94
C VAL A 250 1.75 2.70 14.75
N ASN A 251 1.54 2.26 13.50
CA ASN A 251 0.75 1.08 13.20
C ASN A 251 1.42 -0.18 13.75
N ALA A 252 0.62 -1.10 14.30
CA ALA A 252 1.15 -2.31 14.91
C ALA A 252 1.22 -3.47 13.91
N LEU A 253 2.23 -4.30 14.11
CA LEU A 253 2.40 -5.56 13.42
C LEU A 253 1.60 -6.66 14.13
N ARG A 254 1.28 -7.75 13.43
CA ARG A 254 0.76 -8.97 14.04
C ARG A 254 1.71 -9.47 15.12
N ALA A 255 1.17 -10.17 16.11
CA ALA A 255 1.99 -10.82 17.11
C ALA A 255 3.02 -11.77 16.45
N GLN A 256 4.24 -11.76 16.98
CA GLN A 256 5.36 -12.62 16.54
C GLN A 256 5.90 -12.33 15.13
N VAL A 257 5.51 -11.21 14.50
CA VAL A 257 6.11 -10.81 13.22
C VAL A 257 7.54 -10.33 13.44
N ASP A 258 8.47 -10.93 12.72
CA ASP A 258 9.82 -10.40 12.51
C ASP A 258 9.90 -9.80 11.10
N ILE A 259 10.03 -8.48 11.01
CA ILE A 259 10.10 -7.76 9.73
C ILE A 259 11.36 -8.11 8.91
N TYR A 260 12.34 -8.77 9.52
CA TYR A 260 13.56 -9.22 8.86
C TYR A 260 13.50 -10.68 8.39
N ALA A 261 12.43 -11.43 8.74
CA ALA A 261 12.26 -12.82 8.34
C ALA A 261 11.49 -12.94 7.02
N PRO A 262 12.03 -13.63 6.01
CA PRO A 262 11.42 -13.71 4.67
C PRO A 262 10.15 -14.57 4.59
N GLU A 263 9.83 -15.37 5.63
CA GLU A 263 8.73 -16.36 5.59
C GLU A 263 7.32 -15.78 5.76
N ILE A 264 7.23 -14.49 6.10
CA ILE A 264 5.98 -13.78 6.40
C ILE A 264 5.04 -13.71 5.19
N ASN A 265 5.59 -13.64 3.99
CA ASN A 265 4.84 -13.49 2.73
C ASN A 265 3.82 -14.60 2.48
N LYS A 266 4.19 -15.85 2.79
CA LYS A 266 3.34 -17.01 2.44
C LYS A 266 2.04 -17.05 3.24
N GLN A 267 2.04 -16.62 4.51
CA GLN A 267 0.86 -16.67 5.38
C GLN A 267 -0.17 -15.58 5.07
N TRP A 268 0.28 -14.39 4.68
CA TRP A 268 -0.60 -13.28 4.31
C TRP A 268 -1.33 -13.55 2.99
N LEU A 269 -0.60 -14.04 1.99
CA LEU A 269 -1.16 -14.41 0.68
C LEU A 269 -2.13 -15.59 0.79
N GLN A 270 -1.83 -16.60 1.62
CA GLN A 270 -2.73 -17.74 1.86
C GLN A 270 -4.02 -17.32 2.56
N ALA A 271 -3.97 -16.39 3.52
CA ALA A 271 -5.16 -15.86 4.18
C ALA A 271 -6.05 -15.05 3.23
N ALA A 272 -5.45 -14.35 2.27
CA ALA A 272 -6.18 -13.59 1.25
C ALA A 272 -6.82 -14.48 0.17
N CYS A 273 -6.19 -15.61 -0.18
CA CYS A 273 -6.70 -16.57 -1.19
C CYS A 273 -7.66 -17.63 -0.59
N GLY A 274 -7.76 -17.75 0.73
CA GLY A 274 -8.54 -18.78 1.42
C GLY A 274 -10.06 -18.58 1.44
N GLY A 275 -10.61 -17.69 0.63
CA GLY A 275 -12.03 -17.40 0.52
C GLY A 275 -12.80 -18.23 -0.52
N GLU A 276 -12.19 -19.22 -1.18
CA GLU A 276 -12.89 -20.15 -2.06
C GLU A 276 -13.03 -21.53 -1.39
N GLN A 277 -14.14 -21.72 -0.64
CA GLN A 277 -14.81 -23.00 -0.41
C GLN A 277 -16.30 -22.81 -0.55
#